data_17a3622822230420085b73a05d39dea9
#
_entry.id   17a3622822230420085b73a05d39dea9
#
_cell.length_a   1.000
_cell.length_b   1.000
_cell.length_c   1.000
_cell.angle_alpha   90.00
_cell.angle_beta   90.00
_cell.angle_gamma   90.00
#
_symmetry.space_group_name_H-M   'P 1'
#
loop_
_entity.id
_entity.type
_entity.pdbx_description
1 polymer ?
#
loop_
_entity_poly.entity_id
_entity_poly.type
_entity_poly.pdbx_seq_one_letter_code
_entity_poly.pdbx_strand_id
1 'polypeptide(L)'
;FCHLHQKEFSKRAGQNVSLSKIREGFSKTEEPSPYRKIWLDTAQDTMNGLAKLLGEAVHEAAPETRVGLMSSGPETHCAEGRDWYNVLHYLAGSNRPLNRPHLPAYHDVSPIRYALDFQRFPRLTAAMAGEETELWPELENYPHTRFSKSHTFSRLQIESTLSLCAEG
;
A
#
# COMPACT_ATOMS: atom_id res chain seq x y z
N PHE A 1 -13.17 2.36 14.77
CA PHE A 1 -12.41 2.34 16.03
C PHE A 1 -13.14 1.46 17.03
N CYS A 2 -12.48 0.44 17.60
CA CYS A 2 -12.99 -0.37 18.70
C CYS A 2 -12.30 0.00 20.02
N HIS A 3 -12.77 -0.58 21.12
CA HIS A 3 -12.22 -0.32 22.46
C HIS A 3 -10.73 -0.69 22.59
N LEU A 4 -10.25 -1.69 21.83
CA LEU A 4 -8.83 -2.07 21.83
C LEU A 4 -7.96 -0.97 21.20
N HIS A 5 -8.41 -0.41 20.09
CA HIS A 5 -7.72 0.74 19.46
C HIS A 5 -7.71 1.95 20.40
N GLN A 6 -8.84 2.24 21.08
CA GLN A 6 -8.92 3.33 22.04
C GLN A 6 -7.95 3.12 23.23
N LYS A 7 -7.85 1.91 23.72
CA LYS A 7 -6.94 1.56 24.82
C LYS A 7 -5.48 1.77 24.42
N GLU A 8 -5.07 1.27 23.27
CA GLU A 8 -3.71 1.44 22.76
C GLU A 8 -3.40 2.91 22.48
N PHE A 9 -4.34 3.62 21.86
CA PHE A 9 -4.23 5.06 21.61
C PHE A 9 -4.05 5.85 22.92
N SER A 10 -4.88 5.58 23.93
CA SER A 10 -4.80 6.24 25.23
C SER A 10 -3.48 5.98 25.95
N LYS A 11 -2.95 4.76 25.83
CA LYS A 11 -1.62 4.40 26.36
C LYS A 11 -0.52 5.23 25.72
N ARG A 12 -0.54 5.38 24.39
CA ARG A 12 0.44 6.19 23.66
C ARG A 12 0.28 7.69 23.91
N ALA A 13 -0.93 8.16 24.11
CA ALA A 13 -1.23 9.54 24.46
C ALA A 13 -0.86 9.89 25.91
N GLY A 14 -0.51 8.91 26.75
CA GLY A 14 -0.23 9.13 28.18
C GLY A 14 -1.45 9.55 28.99
N GLN A 15 -2.65 9.47 28.44
CA GLN A 15 -3.91 9.87 29.10
C GLN A 15 -5.10 9.14 28.49
N ASN A 16 -6.18 9.03 29.25
CA ASN A 16 -7.41 8.44 28.72
C ASN A 16 -8.06 9.38 27.70
N VAL A 17 -8.17 8.92 26.47
CA VAL A 17 -8.73 9.68 25.33
C VAL A 17 -10.02 9.02 24.88
N SER A 18 -11.13 9.79 24.86
CA SER A 18 -12.41 9.28 24.34
C SER A 18 -12.40 9.13 22.83
N LEU A 19 -13.24 8.23 22.30
CA LEU A 19 -13.41 8.05 20.86
C LEU A 19 -13.85 9.34 20.15
N SER A 20 -14.63 10.18 20.81
CA SER A 20 -15.04 11.48 20.25
C SER A 20 -13.85 12.42 20.06
N LYS A 21 -12.95 12.50 21.04
CA LYS A 21 -11.72 13.29 20.94
C LYS A 21 -10.77 12.78 19.87
N ILE A 22 -10.65 11.46 19.72
CA ILE A 22 -9.86 10.87 18.64
C ILE A 22 -10.44 11.30 17.29
N ARG A 23 -11.75 11.14 17.09
CA ARG A 23 -12.43 11.54 15.85
C ARG A 23 -12.28 13.04 15.55
N GLU A 24 -12.44 13.89 16.56
CA GLU A 24 -12.28 15.34 16.40
C GLU A 24 -10.85 15.69 15.94
N GLY A 25 -9.84 14.99 16.46
CA GLY A 25 -8.45 15.17 16.05
C GLY A 25 -8.18 14.86 14.57
N PHE A 26 -9.01 14.00 13.94
CA PHE A 26 -8.94 13.72 12.50
C PHE A 26 -9.70 14.72 11.63
N SER A 27 -10.71 15.35 12.19
CA SER A 27 -11.59 16.27 11.44
C SER A 27 -11.00 17.66 11.25
N LYS A 28 -9.97 18.03 12.02
CA LYS A 28 -9.30 19.34 11.92
C LYS A 28 -8.34 19.33 10.75
N THR A 29 -8.58 20.19 9.77
CA THR A 29 -7.82 20.28 8.52
C THR A 29 -6.71 21.35 8.57
N GLU A 30 -6.75 22.27 9.50
CA GLU A 30 -5.88 23.45 9.52
C GLU A 30 -4.48 23.19 10.08
N GLU A 31 -4.34 22.25 11.05
CA GLU A 31 -3.04 21.79 11.55
C GLU A 31 -3.07 20.30 11.89
N PRO A 32 -1.96 19.56 11.68
CA PRO A 32 -1.90 18.16 12.08
C PRO A 32 -2.07 18.01 13.59
N SER A 33 -3.21 17.50 14.01
CA SER A 33 -3.45 17.21 15.42
C SER A 33 -2.42 16.20 15.96
N PRO A 34 -1.89 16.37 17.18
CA PRO A 34 -1.04 15.36 17.84
C PRO A 34 -1.72 13.97 17.87
N TYR A 35 -3.04 13.94 17.96
CA TYR A 35 -3.82 12.71 17.93
C TYR A 35 -3.78 11.99 16.57
N ARG A 36 -3.69 12.74 15.47
CA ARG A 36 -3.49 12.14 14.15
C ARG A 36 -2.14 11.42 14.08
N LYS A 37 -1.07 12.04 14.56
CA LYS A 37 0.24 11.40 14.59
C LYS A 37 0.23 10.12 15.43
N ILE A 38 -0.30 10.15 16.65
CA ILE A 38 -0.41 8.98 17.51
C ILE A 38 -1.18 7.86 16.82
N TRP A 39 -2.25 8.19 16.08
CA TRP A 39 -3.01 7.22 15.33
C TRP A 39 -2.22 6.59 14.19
N LEU A 40 -1.54 7.40 13.40
CA LEU A 40 -0.71 6.92 12.28
C LEU A 40 0.42 6.02 12.80
N ASP A 41 1.10 6.43 13.87
CA ASP A 41 2.15 5.63 14.52
C ASP A 41 1.57 4.29 15.04
N THR A 42 0.36 4.31 15.61
CA THR A 42 -0.31 3.08 16.07
C THR A 42 -0.66 2.15 14.93
N ALA A 43 -1.18 2.69 13.83
CA ALA A 43 -1.52 1.92 12.64
C ALA A 43 -0.26 1.33 11.99
N GLN A 44 0.79 2.12 11.88
CA GLN A 44 2.09 1.73 11.34
C GLN A 44 2.69 0.56 12.12
N ASP A 45 2.79 0.68 13.45
CA ASP A 45 3.35 -0.39 14.28
C ASP A 45 2.51 -1.67 14.26
N THR A 46 1.18 -1.52 14.18
CA THR A 46 0.27 -2.66 14.07
C THR A 46 0.49 -3.41 12.75
N MET A 47 0.60 -2.68 11.64
CA MET A 47 0.83 -3.28 10.33
C MET A 47 2.22 -3.89 10.21
N ASN A 48 3.24 -3.21 10.71
CA ASN A 48 4.61 -3.73 10.76
C ASN A 48 4.70 -5.01 11.60
N GLY A 49 4.06 -5.02 12.79
CA GLY A 49 4.00 -6.20 13.64
C GLY A 49 3.29 -7.39 12.97
N LEU A 50 2.18 -7.13 12.27
CA LEU A 50 1.48 -8.16 11.51
C LEU A 50 2.32 -8.69 10.34
N ALA A 51 2.94 -7.80 9.56
CA ALA A 51 3.80 -8.18 8.44
C ALA A 51 4.97 -9.06 8.90
N LYS A 52 5.60 -8.68 10.01
CA LYS A 52 6.68 -9.45 10.63
C LYS A 52 6.20 -10.84 11.04
N LEU A 53 5.09 -10.92 11.77
CA LEU A 53 4.53 -12.20 12.21
C LEU A 53 4.22 -13.13 11.04
N LEU A 54 3.63 -12.59 9.96
CA LEU A 54 3.29 -13.36 8.76
C LEU A 54 4.54 -13.82 8.02
N GLY A 55 5.52 -12.93 7.83
CA GLY A 55 6.78 -13.26 7.18
C GLY A 55 7.54 -14.35 7.94
N GLU A 56 7.68 -14.21 9.26
CA GLU A 56 8.33 -15.20 10.12
C GLU A 56 7.63 -16.56 10.03
N ALA A 57 6.29 -16.60 10.13
CA ALA A 57 5.52 -17.85 10.07
C ALA A 57 5.66 -18.57 8.72
N VAL A 58 5.67 -17.83 7.62
CA VAL A 58 5.85 -18.43 6.29
C VAL A 58 7.26 -18.96 6.12
N HIS A 59 8.28 -18.18 6.49
CA HIS A 59 9.66 -18.57 6.29
C HIS A 59 10.13 -19.66 7.26
N GLU A 60 9.50 -19.79 8.43
CA GLU A 60 9.70 -20.94 9.30
C GLU A 60 9.23 -22.25 8.62
N ALA A 61 8.08 -22.19 7.95
CA ALA A 61 7.51 -23.35 7.27
C ALA A 61 8.15 -23.63 5.89
N ALA A 62 8.53 -22.60 5.16
CA ALA A 62 9.05 -22.65 3.80
C ALA A 62 10.04 -21.49 3.53
N PRO A 63 11.32 -21.63 3.90
CA PRO A 63 12.31 -20.54 3.88
C PRO A 63 12.49 -19.86 2.51
N GLU A 64 12.37 -20.64 1.43
CA GLU A 64 12.57 -20.14 0.06
C GLU A 64 11.31 -19.51 -0.55
N THR A 65 10.19 -19.49 0.18
CA THR A 65 8.95 -18.92 -0.33
C THR A 65 9.03 -17.39 -0.29
N ARG A 66 8.88 -16.77 -1.45
CA ARG A 66 8.80 -15.31 -1.53
C ARG A 66 7.42 -14.83 -1.12
N VAL A 67 7.38 -13.91 -0.19
CA VAL A 67 6.14 -13.27 0.27
C VAL A 67 6.14 -11.81 -0.16
N GLY A 68 5.08 -11.38 -0.84
CA GLY A 68 4.91 -10.03 -1.30
C GLY A 68 3.56 -9.44 -0.91
N LEU A 69 3.40 -8.14 -1.09
CA LEU A 69 2.18 -7.42 -0.81
C LEU A 69 1.47 -7.03 -2.11
N MET A 70 0.19 -7.34 -2.20
CA MET A 70 -0.70 -6.72 -3.19
C MET A 70 -1.19 -5.38 -2.63
N SER A 71 -1.04 -4.32 -3.40
CA SER A 71 -1.38 -2.97 -2.93
C SER A 71 -2.25 -2.20 -3.91
N SER A 72 -3.14 -1.39 -3.38
CA SER A 72 -3.96 -0.43 -4.13
C SER A 72 -3.32 0.96 -4.15
N GLY A 73 -4.11 2.01 -4.29
CA GLY A 73 -3.61 3.38 -4.39
C GLY A 73 -2.71 3.79 -3.22
N PRO A 74 -1.47 4.15 -3.48
CA PRO A 74 -0.47 4.39 -2.43
C PRO A 74 -0.84 5.56 -1.52
N GLU A 75 -1.51 6.58 -2.03
CA GLU A 75 -1.91 7.76 -1.25
C GLU A 75 -2.88 7.40 -0.12
N THR A 76 -3.83 6.49 -0.39
CA THR A 76 -4.77 6.02 0.62
C THR A 76 -4.04 5.31 1.76
N HIS A 77 -3.11 4.44 1.42
CA HIS A 77 -2.35 3.69 2.40
C HIS A 77 -1.37 4.55 3.20
N CYS A 78 -0.80 5.57 2.60
CA CYS A 78 0.00 6.56 3.33
C CYS A 78 -0.86 7.34 4.33
N ALA A 79 -2.08 7.72 3.95
CA ALA A 79 -3.02 8.40 4.84
C ALA A 79 -3.47 7.50 6.03
N GLU A 80 -3.40 6.19 5.86
CA GLU A 80 -3.66 5.18 6.90
C GLU A 80 -2.43 4.86 7.77
N GLY A 81 -1.26 5.44 7.47
CA GLY A 81 -0.03 5.24 8.23
C GLY A 81 0.82 4.05 7.80
N ARG A 82 0.68 3.57 6.55
CA ARG A 82 1.50 2.45 6.07
C ARG A 82 2.97 2.86 5.94
N ASP A 83 3.82 2.08 6.56
CA ASP A 83 5.27 2.09 6.36
C ASP A 83 5.62 1.06 5.26
N TRP A 84 5.68 1.54 4.03
CA TRP A 84 5.87 0.70 2.86
C TRP A 84 7.16 -0.12 2.92
N TYR A 85 8.25 0.55 3.27
CA TYR A 85 9.56 -0.07 3.35
C TYR A 85 9.57 -1.23 4.35
N ASN A 86 9.23 -0.95 5.60
CA ASN A 86 9.29 -1.96 6.65
C ASN A 86 8.27 -3.09 6.45
N VAL A 87 7.04 -2.79 6.03
CA VAL A 87 6.04 -3.83 5.74
C VAL A 87 6.56 -4.82 4.70
N LEU A 88 7.14 -4.33 3.60
CA LEU A 88 7.66 -5.18 2.53
C LEU A 88 8.87 -6.00 2.98
N HIS A 89 9.78 -5.40 3.75
CA HIS A 89 10.96 -6.09 4.28
C HIS A 89 10.60 -7.15 5.33
N TYR A 90 9.65 -6.87 6.20
CA TYR A 90 9.17 -7.86 7.17
C TYR A 90 8.47 -9.05 6.49
N LEU A 91 7.70 -8.82 5.43
CA LEU A 91 7.12 -9.90 4.64
C LEU A 91 8.18 -10.71 3.90
N ALA A 92 9.19 -10.05 3.35
CA ALA A 92 10.23 -10.67 2.55
C ALA A 92 11.22 -11.51 3.38
N GLY A 93 11.45 -11.14 4.65
CA GLY A 93 12.49 -11.77 5.48
C GLY A 93 13.88 -11.59 4.89
N SER A 94 14.56 -12.70 4.57
CA SER A 94 15.86 -12.70 3.90
C SER A 94 15.77 -12.64 2.37
N ASN A 95 14.56 -12.74 1.81
CA ASN A 95 14.34 -12.68 0.38
C ASN A 95 14.24 -11.24 -0.12
N ARG A 96 14.34 -11.03 -1.44
CA ARG A 96 14.12 -9.73 -2.04
C ARG A 96 12.65 -9.29 -1.84
N PRO A 97 12.40 -8.07 -1.33
CA PRO A 97 11.05 -7.55 -1.17
C PRO A 97 10.29 -7.51 -2.50
N LEU A 98 8.99 -7.77 -2.42
CA LEU A 98 8.12 -7.86 -3.59
C LEU A 98 6.81 -7.11 -3.33
N ASN A 99 6.41 -6.25 -4.27
CA ASN A 99 5.10 -5.62 -4.28
C ASN A 99 4.40 -5.80 -5.62
N ARG A 100 3.11 -6.08 -5.58
CA ARG A 100 2.23 -6.05 -6.74
C ARG A 100 1.34 -4.82 -6.67
N PRO A 101 1.78 -3.67 -7.20
CA PRO A 101 0.97 -2.47 -7.22
C PRO A 101 -0.22 -2.65 -8.16
N HIS A 102 -1.38 -2.18 -7.70
CA HIS A 102 -2.56 -2.08 -8.52
C HIS A 102 -2.34 -1.12 -9.69
N LEU A 103 -2.65 -1.56 -10.88
CA LEU A 103 -2.57 -0.75 -12.08
C LEU A 103 -3.95 -0.72 -12.75
N PRO A 104 -4.81 0.21 -12.32
CA PRO A 104 -6.20 0.27 -12.78
C PRO A 104 -6.30 0.62 -14.25
N ALA A 105 -7.48 0.82 -14.71
CA ALA A 105 -8.12 0.85 -15.99
C ALA A 105 -8.54 -0.54 -16.44
N TYR A 106 -9.68 -0.94 -15.90
CA TYR A 106 -10.36 -2.22 -16.24
C TYR A 106 -10.98 -2.22 -17.64
N HIS A 107 -11.09 -1.03 -18.25
CA HIS A 107 -11.64 -0.79 -19.58
C HIS A 107 -10.80 0.27 -20.31
N ASP A 108 -11.10 0.47 -21.58
CA ASP A 108 -10.42 1.48 -22.36
C ASP A 108 -10.65 2.89 -21.81
N VAL A 109 -9.58 3.63 -21.64
CA VAL A 109 -9.59 5.06 -21.35
C VAL A 109 -8.65 5.77 -22.34
N SER A 110 -8.73 7.09 -22.44
CA SER A 110 -7.80 7.81 -23.31
C SER A 110 -6.34 7.65 -22.82
N PRO A 111 -5.34 7.56 -23.70
CA PRO A 111 -3.94 7.43 -23.30
C PRO A 111 -3.47 8.54 -22.36
N ILE A 112 -3.93 9.78 -22.58
CA ILE A 112 -3.60 10.92 -21.70
C ILE A 112 -4.17 10.69 -20.28
N ARG A 113 -5.42 10.29 -20.18
CA ARG A 113 -6.04 10.00 -18.89
C ARG A 113 -5.32 8.85 -18.19
N TYR A 114 -4.97 7.80 -18.92
CA TYR A 114 -4.22 6.69 -18.38
C TYR A 114 -2.87 7.16 -17.79
N ALA A 115 -2.13 7.95 -18.53
CA ALA A 115 -0.84 8.48 -18.09
C ALA A 115 -0.96 9.39 -16.85
N LEU A 116 -1.99 10.22 -16.78
CA LEU A 116 -2.18 11.16 -15.67
C LEU A 116 -2.72 10.49 -14.41
N ASP A 117 -3.71 9.60 -14.56
CA ASP A 117 -4.45 9.08 -13.42
C ASP A 117 -3.85 7.78 -12.86
N PHE A 118 -3.24 6.94 -13.70
CA PHE A 118 -2.91 5.57 -13.34
C PHE A 118 -1.42 5.25 -13.31
N GLN A 119 -0.61 5.80 -14.20
CA GLN A 119 0.84 5.54 -14.22
C GLN A 119 1.55 5.99 -12.94
N ARG A 120 0.99 6.95 -12.23
CA ARG A 120 1.55 7.44 -10.97
C ARG A 120 1.58 6.37 -9.88
N PHE A 121 0.67 5.38 -9.91
CA PHE A 121 0.60 4.36 -8.84
C PHE A 121 1.87 3.52 -8.75
N PRO A 122 2.37 2.91 -9.82
CA PRO A 122 3.65 2.19 -9.75
C PRO A 122 4.82 3.10 -9.34
N ARG A 123 4.88 4.31 -9.88
CA ARG A 123 5.95 5.27 -9.54
C ARG A 123 5.98 5.65 -8.07
N LEU A 124 4.82 6.00 -7.51
CA LEU A 124 4.72 6.34 -6.09
C LEU A 124 5.01 5.12 -5.22
N THR A 125 4.53 3.94 -5.62
CA THR A 125 4.83 2.70 -4.90
C THR A 125 6.33 2.41 -4.92
N ALA A 126 7.00 2.53 -6.07
CA ALA A 126 8.44 2.37 -6.18
C ALA A 126 9.21 3.31 -5.25
N ALA A 127 8.86 4.60 -5.29
CA ALA A 127 9.51 5.61 -4.46
C ALA A 127 9.37 5.36 -2.94
N MET A 128 8.27 4.73 -2.52
CA MET A 128 8.02 4.43 -1.10
C MET A 128 8.54 3.06 -0.67
N ALA A 129 8.58 2.11 -1.59
CA ALA A 129 8.97 0.74 -1.31
C ALA A 129 10.49 0.54 -1.19
N GLY A 130 11.29 1.43 -1.79
CA GLY A 130 12.74 1.32 -1.88
C GLY A 130 13.21 0.65 -3.17
N GLU A 131 14.43 1.00 -3.60
CA GLU A 131 15.02 0.56 -4.88
C GLU A 131 15.22 -0.96 -4.96
N GLU A 132 15.43 -1.63 -3.83
CA GLU A 132 15.58 -3.08 -3.75
C GLU A 132 14.28 -3.86 -3.93
N THR A 133 13.12 -3.18 -3.86
CA THR A 133 11.82 -3.84 -3.99
C THR A 133 11.50 -4.14 -5.44
N GLU A 134 11.21 -5.40 -5.72
CA GLU A 134 10.73 -5.83 -7.02
C GLU A 134 9.25 -5.48 -7.20
N LEU A 135 8.90 -4.88 -8.33
CA LEU A 135 7.53 -4.49 -8.63
C LEU A 135 6.94 -5.38 -9.73
N TRP A 136 5.77 -5.95 -9.46
CA TRP A 136 4.97 -6.73 -10.40
C TRP A 136 3.61 -6.07 -10.64
N PRO A 137 3.55 -5.00 -11.43
CA PRO A 137 2.31 -4.26 -11.65
C PRO A 137 1.18 -5.16 -12.18
N GLU A 138 0.00 -5.03 -11.58
CA GLU A 138 -1.15 -5.83 -11.94
C GLU A 138 -1.93 -5.20 -13.09
N LEU A 139 -2.04 -5.95 -14.19
CA LEU A 139 -2.90 -5.56 -15.32
C LEU A 139 -4.28 -6.18 -15.15
N GLU A 140 -5.27 -5.37 -14.83
CA GLU A 140 -6.60 -5.85 -14.55
C GLU A 140 -7.60 -5.63 -15.69
N ASN A 141 -8.59 -6.51 -15.74
CA ASN A 141 -9.78 -6.42 -16.59
C ASN A 141 -11.01 -6.68 -15.74
N TYR A 142 -12.17 -6.17 -16.15
CA TYR A 142 -13.41 -6.56 -15.49
C TYR A 142 -13.60 -8.08 -15.54
N PRO A 143 -13.77 -8.73 -14.38
CA PRO A 143 -14.01 -10.17 -14.34
C PRO A 143 -15.24 -10.57 -15.17
N HIS A 144 -15.15 -11.71 -15.84
CA HIS A 144 -16.24 -12.27 -16.62
C HIS A 144 -16.81 -11.38 -17.73
N THR A 145 -16.13 -10.29 -18.08
CA THR A 145 -16.51 -9.43 -19.21
C THR A 145 -15.59 -9.67 -20.40
N ARG A 146 -16.21 -9.85 -21.59
CA ARG A 146 -15.50 -9.86 -22.85
C ARG A 146 -15.50 -8.43 -23.41
N PHE A 147 -14.47 -8.08 -24.14
CA PHE A 147 -14.40 -6.79 -24.86
C PHE A 147 -14.44 -5.52 -24.00
N SER A 148 -14.21 -5.62 -22.71
CA SER A 148 -14.11 -4.44 -21.85
C SER A 148 -12.81 -3.66 -22.08
N LYS A 149 -11.79 -4.32 -22.61
CA LYS A 149 -10.50 -3.72 -22.91
C LYS A 149 -9.98 -4.21 -24.27
N SER A 150 -9.53 -3.28 -25.10
CA SER A 150 -8.95 -3.58 -26.40
C SER A 150 -7.51 -4.13 -26.29
N HIS A 151 -7.07 -4.85 -27.30
CA HIS A 151 -5.66 -5.25 -27.43
C HIS A 151 -4.72 -4.04 -27.46
N THR A 152 -5.12 -2.98 -28.15
CA THR A 152 -4.35 -1.74 -28.22
C THR A 152 -4.15 -1.11 -26.85
N PHE A 153 -5.21 -1.06 -26.04
CA PHE A 153 -5.10 -0.51 -24.70
C PHE A 153 -4.29 -1.40 -23.76
N SER A 154 -4.47 -2.71 -23.82
CA SER A 154 -3.66 -3.66 -23.07
C SER A 154 -2.16 -3.54 -23.40
N ARG A 155 -1.85 -3.39 -24.70
CA ARG A 155 -0.48 -3.13 -25.16
C ARG A 155 0.07 -1.81 -24.61
N LEU A 156 -0.71 -0.73 -24.63
CA LEU A 156 -0.33 0.55 -24.03
C LEU A 156 0.01 0.41 -22.56
N GLN A 157 -0.81 -0.33 -21.80
CA GLN A 157 -0.54 -0.57 -20.38
C GLN A 157 0.77 -1.33 -20.17
N ILE A 158 1.02 -2.39 -20.91
CA ILE A 158 2.24 -3.20 -20.84
C ILE A 158 3.46 -2.35 -21.17
N GLU A 159 3.47 -1.66 -22.32
CA GLU A 159 4.59 -0.85 -22.78
C GLU A 159 4.90 0.29 -21.78
N SER A 160 3.86 0.96 -21.30
CA SER A 160 4.01 2.03 -20.29
C SER A 160 4.58 1.49 -18.97
N THR A 161 4.16 0.30 -18.56
CA THR A 161 4.61 -0.31 -17.30
C THR A 161 6.05 -0.78 -17.39
N LEU A 162 6.44 -1.39 -18.51
CA LEU A 162 7.82 -1.82 -18.74
C LEU A 162 8.79 -0.64 -18.71
N SER A 163 8.41 0.49 -19.27
CA SER A 163 9.25 1.71 -19.23
C SER A 163 9.44 2.27 -17.82
N LEU A 164 8.51 1.99 -16.89
CA LEU A 164 8.57 2.45 -15.50
C LEU A 164 9.29 1.49 -14.56
N CYS A 165 9.34 0.22 -14.91
CA CYS A 165 9.90 -0.85 -14.07
C CYS A 165 11.25 -1.35 -14.59
N ALA A 166 11.69 -0.91 -15.78
CA ALA A 166 12.93 -1.37 -16.42
C ALA A 166 14.20 -0.69 -15.87
N GLU A 167 14.05 0.28 -14.98
CA GLU A 167 15.19 1.01 -14.37
C GLU A 167 15.54 0.47 -12.97
N GLY A 168 15.05 -0.72 -12.60
CA GLY A 168 15.31 -1.37 -11.30
C GLY A 168 15.98 -2.73 -11.41
#